data_1dbc6fc22f973c04a72eae6f9ebe55fe
#
_entry.id   1dbc6fc22f973c04a72eae6f9ebe55fe
#
_cell.length_a   1.000
_cell.length_b   1.000
_cell.length_c   1.000
_cell.angle_alpha   90.00
_cell.angle_beta   90.00
_cell.angle_gamma   90.00
#
_symmetry.space_group_name_H-M   'P 1'
#
loop_
_entity.id
_entity.type
_entity.pdbx_description
1 polymer ?
#
loop_
_entity_poly.entity_id
_entity_poly.type
_entity_poly.pdbx_seq_one_letter_code
_entity_poly.pdbx_strand_id
1 'polypeptide(L)'
;MEKDKGNILIKTIIVFIILLIILSLGFLAHLYLQEIELSEEEPKNIIATFEELEKNVNTKKDNNQTVEVVMPIINKQQKEEKTNIASNYYYSQLDEYGKIIYAGLYSNKENLKSGNYKIDFETKFNDLLNEANGENKLSIAFQSAWDAFSYDNVDVFYIDVSKVLLITESKTSWGKTTYNVKIGTGDTDYLIKSLRNKEQVDNAEKYIEDISNKIVSALSSYSDYKKVKYLHNWIIDNMEYDTSSEKEDTRNIYGALKNRVIVCEGYAKLFKYILDKMQIPCVIVSGEATNSVGKTELHAWNYVFIDNKWYAVDVTWDDPLIEGGGKLTDENRYRYFLKGASEFLKDHTENGKFVENSIEFKFPTLAQ
;
A
#
# COMPACT_ATOMS: atom_id res chain seq x y z
N MET A 1 24.96 -50.25 -44.08
CA MET A 1 23.72 -50.21 -43.31
C MET A 1 23.85 -50.48 -41.79
N GLU A 2 24.78 -51.33 -41.33
CA GLU A 2 24.96 -51.58 -39.87
C GLU A 2 25.70 -50.46 -39.13
N LYS A 3 26.70 -49.80 -39.78
CA LYS A 3 27.44 -48.68 -39.16
C LYS A 3 26.59 -47.45 -38.83
N ASP A 4 25.49 -47.16 -39.59
CA ASP A 4 24.64 -46.02 -39.36
C ASP A 4 23.67 -46.26 -38.20
N LYS A 5 23.21 -47.50 -37.99
CA LYS A 5 22.33 -47.84 -36.86
C LYS A 5 23.06 -47.70 -35.50
N GLY A 6 24.36 -48.07 -35.46
CA GLY A 6 25.16 -47.89 -34.24
C GLY A 6 25.40 -46.43 -33.88
N ASN A 7 25.62 -45.54 -34.86
CA ASN A 7 25.81 -44.11 -34.63
C ASN A 7 24.51 -43.42 -34.17
N ILE A 8 23.35 -43.83 -34.67
CA ILE A 8 22.07 -43.31 -34.23
C ILE A 8 21.79 -43.73 -32.79
N LEU A 9 22.03 -45.00 -32.46
CA LEU A 9 21.82 -45.50 -31.08
C LEU A 9 22.71 -44.78 -30.06
N ILE A 10 24.00 -44.55 -30.38
CA ILE A 10 24.93 -43.84 -29.51
C ILE A 10 24.48 -42.39 -29.31
N LYS A 11 24.05 -41.67 -30.36
CA LYS A 11 23.53 -40.31 -30.27
C LYS A 11 22.29 -40.25 -29.41
N THR A 12 21.37 -41.19 -29.53
CA THR A 12 20.14 -41.26 -28.73
C THR A 12 20.46 -41.50 -27.26
N ILE A 13 21.42 -42.40 -26.96
CA ILE A 13 21.89 -42.65 -25.58
C ILE A 13 22.53 -41.40 -24.97
N ILE A 14 23.37 -40.69 -25.73
CA ILE A 14 24.00 -39.44 -25.26
C ILE A 14 22.95 -38.37 -24.95
N VAL A 15 21.95 -38.16 -25.81
CA VAL A 15 20.86 -37.21 -25.57
C VAL A 15 20.07 -37.60 -24.34
N PHE A 16 19.79 -38.90 -24.14
CA PHE A 16 19.07 -39.38 -22.96
C PHE A 16 19.87 -39.16 -21.67
N ILE A 17 21.17 -39.38 -21.68
CA ILE A 17 22.07 -39.14 -20.54
C ILE A 17 22.11 -37.63 -20.21
N ILE A 18 22.20 -36.76 -21.23
CA ILE A 18 22.18 -35.30 -21.04
C ILE A 18 20.85 -34.84 -20.39
N LEU A 19 19.74 -35.39 -20.87
CA LEU A 19 18.42 -35.08 -20.28
C LEU A 19 18.32 -35.54 -18.83
N LEU A 20 18.84 -36.72 -18.48
CA LEU A 20 18.89 -37.22 -17.11
C LEU A 20 19.74 -36.32 -16.20
N ILE A 21 20.91 -35.86 -16.72
CA ILE A 21 21.77 -34.92 -15.96
C ILE A 21 21.07 -33.60 -15.73
N ILE A 22 20.37 -33.02 -16.72
CA ILE A 22 19.62 -31.79 -16.58
C ILE A 22 18.50 -31.94 -15.55
N LEU A 23 17.73 -33.05 -15.59
CA LEU A 23 16.68 -33.34 -14.62
C LEU A 23 17.24 -33.56 -13.22
N SER A 24 18.39 -34.24 -13.06
CA SER A 24 19.02 -34.43 -11.76
C SER A 24 19.58 -33.13 -11.19
N LEU A 25 20.14 -32.24 -12.00
CA LEU A 25 20.61 -30.93 -11.58
C LEU A 25 19.44 -30.02 -11.20
N GLY A 26 18.33 -30.08 -11.95
CA GLY A 26 17.10 -29.37 -11.61
C GLY A 26 16.50 -29.85 -10.28
N PHE A 27 16.51 -31.17 -10.05
CA PHE A 27 16.04 -31.76 -8.79
C PHE A 27 16.97 -31.41 -7.61
N LEU A 28 18.30 -31.46 -7.80
CA LEU A 28 19.26 -31.05 -6.78
C LEU A 28 19.15 -29.54 -6.46
N ALA A 29 18.96 -28.72 -7.48
CA ALA A 29 18.69 -27.28 -7.26
C ALA A 29 17.41 -27.05 -6.50
N HIS A 30 16.34 -27.80 -6.79
CA HIS A 30 15.09 -27.74 -6.06
C HIS A 30 15.26 -28.18 -4.61
N LEU A 31 15.96 -29.31 -4.36
CA LEU A 31 16.27 -29.77 -3.00
C LEU A 31 17.14 -28.76 -2.23
N TYR A 32 18.14 -28.17 -2.90
CA TYR A 32 19.01 -27.15 -2.31
C TYR A 32 18.23 -25.88 -1.94
N LEU A 33 17.29 -25.44 -2.80
CA LEU A 33 16.41 -24.32 -2.51
C LEU A 33 15.46 -24.65 -1.36
N GLN A 34 14.92 -25.87 -1.31
CA GLN A 34 14.05 -26.35 -0.23
C GLN A 34 14.83 -26.49 1.09
N GLU A 35 16.10 -26.92 1.05
CA GLU A 35 16.98 -27.03 2.23
C GLU A 35 17.39 -25.63 2.77
N ILE A 36 17.59 -24.64 1.88
CA ILE A 36 17.77 -23.24 2.27
C ILE A 36 16.48 -22.68 2.90
N GLU A 37 15.32 -23.05 2.37
CA GLU A 37 14.01 -22.62 2.90
C GLU A 37 13.71 -23.28 4.27
N LEU A 38 14.12 -24.54 4.46
CA LEU A 38 13.94 -25.30 5.71
C LEU A 38 15.02 -25.06 6.77
N SER A 39 16.24 -24.64 6.37
CA SER A 39 17.36 -24.43 7.31
C SER A 39 17.39 -23.02 7.94
N GLU A 40 16.58 -22.10 7.43
CA GLU A 40 16.43 -20.80 8.07
C GLU A 40 15.29 -20.88 9.08
N GLU A 41 15.62 -21.27 10.33
CA GLU A 41 14.76 -20.93 11.47
C GLU A 41 14.39 -19.46 11.34
N GLU A 42 13.08 -19.14 11.35
CA GLU A 42 12.65 -17.75 11.44
C GLU A 42 13.41 -17.13 12.62
N PRO A 43 14.20 -16.07 12.38
CA PRO A 43 14.97 -15.50 13.46
C PRO A 43 13.97 -15.00 14.50
N LYS A 44 13.94 -15.69 15.62
CA LYS A 44 13.14 -15.30 16.78
C LYS A 44 13.53 -13.87 17.13
N ASN A 45 12.58 -12.92 16.97
CA ASN A 45 12.71 -11.49 17.30
C ASN A 45 13.52 -10.60 16.35
N ILE A 46 13.37 -10.72 15.02
CA ILE A 46 13.99 -9.74 14.10
C ILE A 46 13.34 -8.37 14.23
N ILE A 47 12.02 -8.31 14.34
CA ILE A 47 11.29 -7.08 14.60
C ILE A 47 10.89 -7.10 16.06
N ALA A 48 11.32 -6.07 16.80
CA ALA A 48 10.92 -5.90 18.18
C ALA A 48 9.40 -5.87 18.30
N THR A 49 8.85 -6.35 19.41
CA THR A 49 7.42 -6.23 19.69
C THR A 49 7.01 -4.75 19.69
N PHE A 50 5.72 -4.49 19.53
CA PHE A 50 5.22 -3.11 19.52
C PHE A 50 5.60 -2.39 20.82
N GLU A 51 5.51 -3.04 21.95
CA GLU A 51 5.88 -2.49 23.26
C GLU A 51 7.36 -2.12 23.35
N GLU A 52 8.25 -2.91 22.77
CA GLU A 52 9.68 -2.62 22.73
C GLU A 52 9.98 -1.44 21.79
N LEU A 53 9.29 -1.34 20.65
CA LEU A 53 9.39 -0.22 19.75
C LEU A 53 8.92 1.08 20.43
N GLU A 54 7.77 1.05 21.10
CA GLU A 54 7.19 2.21 21.78
C GLU A 54 8.02 2.67 22.98
N LYS A 55 8.54 1.76 23.81
CA LYS A 55 9.47 2.10 24.93
C LYS A 55 10.67 2.86 24.42
N ASN A 56 11.27 2.41 23.33
CA ASN A 56 12.45 3.05 22.76
C ASN A 56 12.15 4.42 22.11
N VAL A 57 10.92 4.69 21.65
CA VAL A 57 10.49 6.01 21.17
C VAL A 57 10.39 6.99 22.34
N ASN A 58 9.79 6.55 23.45
CA ASN A 58 9.56 7.40 24.61
C ASN A 58 10.85 7.71 25.42
N THR A 59 11.87 6.85 25.38
CA THR A 59 13.15 7.07 26.08
C THR A 59 14.11 7.98 25.34
N LYS A 60 13.93 8.22 24.04
CA LYS A 60 14.79 9.09 23.22
C LYS A 60 14.52 10.59 23.38
N LYS A 61 13.66 11.03 24.31
CA LYS A 61 13.45 12.47 24.56
C LYS A 61 14.69 13.24 25.06
N ASP A 62 15.78 12.55 25.44
CA ASP A 62 16.91 13.18 26.11
C ASP A 62 18.31 13.01 25.46
N ASN A 63 18.46 12.38 24.29
CA ASN A 63 19.79 12.26 23.69
C ASN A 63 19.77 12.46 22.16
N ASN A 64 20.19 13.65 21.73
CA ASN A 64 20.59 13.97 20.37
C ASN A 64 21.91 13.23 20.02
N GLN A 65 21.83 12.00 19.56
CA GLN A 65 22.87 11.34 18.79
C GLN A 65 22.32 10.83 17.49
N THR A 66 22.69 11.51 16.40
CA THR A 66 22.53 11.03 15.03
C THR A 66 23.38 9.79 14.83
N VAL A 67 22.74 8.65 14.68
CA VAL A 67 23.41 7.43 14.21
C VAL A 67 23.37 7.47 12.68
N GLU A 68 24.53 7.70 12.08
CA GLU A 68 24.73 7.60 10.63
C GLU A 68 24.62 6.13 10.22
N VAL A 69 23.52 5.75 9.61
CA VAL A 69 23.31 4.40 9.04
C VAL A 69 23.97 4.39 7.67
N VAL A 70 25.12 3.74 7.56
CA VAL A 70 25.77 3.48 6.27
C VAL A 70 24.93 2.47 5.50
N MET A 71 24.18 2.96 4.51
CA MET A 71 23.40 2.11 3.61
C MET A 71 24.31 1.42 2.58
N PRO A 72 24.14 0.12 2.29
CA PRO A 72 24.86 -0.53 1.19
C PRO A 72 24.46 0.13 -0.13
N ILE A 73 25.45 0.38 -0.99
CA ILE A 73 25.28 0.99 -2.31
C ILE A 73 24.53 0.00 -3.21
N ILE A 74 23.22 0.12 -3.25
CA ILE A 74 22.37 -0.51 -4.27
C ILE A 74 22.51 0.34 -5.54
N ASN A 75 22.68 -0.31 -6.67
CA ASN A 75 22.89 0.32 -7.97
C ASN A 75 21.77 1.35 -8.25
N LYS A 76 22.14 2.63 -8.35
CA LYS A 76 21.21 3.78 -8.36
C LYS A 76 20.14 3.68 -9.45
N GLN A 77 20.46 3.07 -10.59
CA GLN A 77 19.54 2.89 -11.72
C GLN A 77 18.42 1.86 -11.43
N GLN A 78 18.74 0.72 -10.81
CA GLN A 78 17.71 -0.27 -10.43
C GLN A 78 16.82 0.24 -9.30
N LYS A 79 17.32 1.15 -8.46
CA LYS A 79 16.59 1.80 -7.38
C LYS A 79 15.56 2.81 -7.91
N GLU A 80 15.91 3.58 -8.94
CA GLU A 80 15.00 4.55 -9.58
C GLU A 80 13.88 3.87 -10.39
N GLU A 81 14.16 2.75 -11.06
CA GLU A 81 13.13 1.97 -11.78
C GLU A 81 12.11 1.33 -10.82
N LYS A 82 12.55 0.72 -9.71
CA LYS A 82 11.64 0.10 -8.74
C LYS A 82 10.73 1.11 -8.05
N THR A 83 11.24 2.29 -7.67
CA THR A 83 10.43 3.34 -7.04
C THR A 83 9.39 3.94 -7.97
N ASN A 84 9.59 3.92 -9.28
CA ASN A 84 8.66 4.49 -10.25
C ASN A 84 7.44 3.59 -10.56
N ILE A 85 7.50 2.27 -10.31
CA ILE A 85 6.42 1.33 -10.71
C ILE A 85 5.13 1.54 -9.92
N ALA A 86 5.20 1.91 -8.65
CA ALA A 86 4.03 2.14 -7.80
C ALA A 86 3.93 3.58 -7.26
N SER A 87 4.94 4.40 -7.49
CA SER A 87 4.92 5.81 -7.13
C SER A 87 3.91 6.56 -7.99
N ASN A 88 2.96 7.23 -7.34
CA ASN A 88 1.89 7.95 -8.02
C ASN A 88 1.08 7.06 -8.98
N TYR A 89 0.83 5.82 -8.58
CA TYR A 89 0.14 4.82 -9.40
C TYR A 89 -1.25 5.31 -9.82
N TYR A 90 -2.00 5.84 -8.87
CA TYR A 90 -3.34 6.36 -9.10
C TYR A 90 -3.32 7.72 -9.80
N TYR A 91 -2.38 8.60 -9.46
CA TYR A 91 -2.19 9.89 -10.15
C TYR A 91 -2.04 9.72 -11.66
N SER A 92 -1.31 8.70 -12.10
CA SER A 92 -1.05 8.47 -13.54
C SER A 92 -2.32 8.26 -14.36
N GLN A 93 -3.40 7.82 -13.73
CA GLN A 93 -4.69 7.47 -14.32
C GLN A 93 -5.70 8.63 -14.34
N LEU A 94 -5.41 9.72 -13.63
CA LEU A 94 -6.28 10.90 -13.60
C LEU A 94 -6.29 11.63 -14.93
N ASP A 95 -7.42 12.29 -15.23
CA ASP A 95 -7.50 13.29 -16.30
C ASP A 95 -6.71 14.56 -15.95
N GLU A 96 -6.71 15.54 -16.85
CA GLU A 96 -5.97 16.79 -16.64
C GLU A 96 -6.46 17.58 -15.43
N TYR A 97 -7.77 17.60 -15.17
CA TYR A 97 -8.36 18.33 -14.04
C TYR A 97 -8.11 17.63 -12.71
N GLY A 98 -8.24 16.31 -12.68
CA GLY A 98 -7.86 15.49 -11.53
C GLY A 98 -6.38 15.65 -11.18
N LYS A 99 -5.49 15.72 -12.17
CA LYS A 99 -4.06 15.98 -11.97
C LYS A 99 -3.77 17.36 -11.39
N ILE A 100 -4.50 18.40 -11.83
CA ILE A 100 -4.39 19.75 -11.23
C ILE A 100 -4.76 19.72 -9.75
N ILE A 101 -5.87 19.06 -9.39
CA ILE A 101 -6.32 18.95 -8.02
C ILE A 101 -5.31 18.16 -7.18
N TYR A 102 -4.89 16.98 -7.65
CA TYR A 102 -3.90 16.16 -6.99
C TYR A 102 -2.59 16.93 -6.73
N ALA A 103 -2.08 17.63 -7.74
CA ALA A 103 -0.86 18.45 -7.61
C ALA A 103 -1.04 19.56 -6.58
N GLY A 104 -2.22 20.18 -6.52
CA GLY A 104 -2.58 21.14 -5.48
C GLY A 104 -2.53 20.54 -4.07
N LEU A 105 -3.12 19.36 -3.87
CA LEU A 105 -3.08 18.63 -2.60
C LEU A 105 -1.64 18.28 -2.22
N TYR A 106 -0.88 17.70 -3.15
CA TYR A 106 0.49 17.26 -2.93
C TYR A 106 1.43 18.42 -2.54
N SER A 107 1.33 19.55 -3.25
CA SER A 107 2.17 20.73 -2.99
C SER A 107 1.83 21.42 -1.66
N ASN A 108 0.65 21.17 -1.11
CA ASN A 108 0.19 21.80 0.12
C ASN A 108 0.11 20.86 1.33
N LYS A 109 0.73 19.65 1.27
CA LYS A 109 0.73 18.69 2.40
C LYS A 109 1.07 19.36 3.74
N GLU A 110 2.10 20.19 3.79
CA GLU A 110 2.50 20.90 5.02
C GLU A 110 1.46 21.93 5.50
N ASN A 111 0.85 22.67 4.57
CA ASN A 111 -0.17 23.67 4.91
C ASN A 111 -1.46 22.98 5.40
N LEU A 112 -1.80 21.82 4.82
CA LEU A 112 -2.99 21.05 5.16
C LEU A 112 -2.97 20.54 6.62
N LYS A 113 -1.81 20.40 7.24
CA LYS A 113 -1.67 20.02 8.67
C LYS A 113 -2.32 21.02 9.63
N SER A 114 -2.59 22.25 9.19
CA SER A 114 -3.31 23.24 10.00
C SER A 114 -4.80 22.91 10.23
N GLY A 115 -5.37 22.03 9.41
CA GLY A 115 -6.78 21.62 9.49
C GLY A 115 -7.78 22.58 8.83
N ASN A 116 -7.35 23.79 8.48
CA ASN A 116 -8.26 24.81 7.92
C ASN A 116 -7.68 25.53 6.67
N TYR A 117 -6.56 25.09 6.16
CA TYR A 117 -5.96 25.65 4.96
C TYR A 117 -6.86 25.44 3.74
N LYS A 118 -7.00 26.47 2.92
CA LYS A 118 -7.77 26.42 1.66
C LYS A 118 -6.79 26.50 0.48
N ILE A 119 -6.81 25.48 -0.36
CA ILE A 119 -6.07 25.48 -1.61
C ILE A 119 -6.90 26.27 -2.61
N ASP A 120 -6.37 27.38 -3.14
CA ASP A 120 -7.02 28.21 -4.14
C ASP A 120 -6.46 27.89 -5.53
N PHE A 121 -7.30 27.39 -6.40
CA PHE A 121 -6.97 27.10 -7.80
C PHE A 121 -7.24 28.28 -8.73
N GLU A 122 -7.71 29.40 -8.16
CA GLU A 122 -8.06 30.58 -8.93
C GLU A 122 -9.03 30.22 -10.08
N THR A 123 -8.72 30.64 -11.29
CA THR A 123 -9.55 30.43 -12.49
C THR A 123 -9.15 29.22 -13.34
N LYS A 124 -8.36 28.29 -12.81
CA LYS A 124 -7.86 27.13 -13.57
C LYS A 124 -8.96 26.22 -14.12
N PHE A 125 -10.12 26.21 -13.50
CA PHE A 125 -11.28 25.42 -13.91
C PHE A 125 -12.34 26.25 -14.65
N ASN A 126 -12.01 27.48 -15.02
CA ASN A 126 -12.99 28.39 -15.65
C ASN A 126 -13.51 27.84 -16.98
N ASP A 127 -12.66 27.29 -17.81
CA ASP A 127 -13.04 26.74 -19.10
C ASP A 127 -13.94 25.51 -18.93
N LEU A 128 -13.57 24.60 -18.03
CA LEU A 128 -14.38 23.44 -17.68
C LEU A 128 -15.76 23.84 -17.18
N LEU A 129 -15.86 24.80 -16.26
CA LEU A 129 -17.13 25.22 -15.65
C LEU A 129 -18.03 26.01 -16.61
N ASN A 130 -17.52 26.52 -17.71
CA ASN A 130 -18.31 27.12 -18.79
C ASN A 130 -18.77 26.09 -19.84
N GLU A 131 -18.36 24.84 -19.75
CA GLU A 131 -18.85 23.74 -20.59
C GLU A 131 -20.21 23.18 -20.10
N ALA A 132 -20.89 22.49 -21.00
CA ALA A 132 -22.05 21.68 -20.61
C ALA A 132 -21.64 20.59 -19.60
N ASN A 133 -22.36 20.50 -18.49
CA ASN A 133 -22.07 19.58 -17.38
C ASN A 133 -20.70 19.81 -16.68
N GLY A 134 -20.13 21.02 -16.77
CA GLY A 134 -18.82 21.34 -16.21
C GLY A 134 -18.74 21.12 -14.69
N GLU A 135 -19.79 21.42 -13.94
CA GLU A 135 -19.85 21.17 -12.49
C GLU A 135 -19.75 19.67 -12.16
N ASN A 136 -20.46 18.82 -12.92
CA ASN A 136 -20.38 17.38 -12.71
C ASN A 136 -18.99 16.83 -13.07
N LYS A 137 -18.38 17.31 -14.15
CA LYS A 137 -17.00 16.94 -14.53
C LYS A 137 -16.00 17.35 -13.44
N LEU A 138 -16.13 18.55 -12.88
CA LEU A 138 -15.27 19.01 -11.79
C LEU A 138 -15.48 18.18 -10.52
N SER A 139 -16.71 17.79 -10.21
CA SER A 139 -17.02 16.90 -9.07
C SER A 139 -16.36 15.54 -9.24
N ILE A 140 -16.40 14.95 -10.45
CA ILE A 140 -15.72 13.67 -10.77
C ILE A 140 -14.20 13.83 -10.63
N ALA A 141 -13.62 14.90 -11.19
CA ALA A 141 -12.20 15.17 -11.11
C ALA A 141 -11.74 15.36 -9.65
N PHE A 142 -12.53 16.06 -8.82
CA PHE A 142 -12.26 16.27 -7.40
C PHE A 142 -12.27 14.95 -6.64
N GLN A 143 -13.31 14.14 -6.79
CA GLN A 143 -13.41 12.86 -6.08
C GLN A 143 -12.29 11.91 -6.52
N SER A 144 -12.06 11.79 -7.82
CA SER A 144 -11.01 10.93 -8.35
C SER A 144 -9.60 11.36 -7.89
N ALA A 145 -9.37 12.67 -7.81
CA ALA A 145 -8.10 13.18 -7.29
C ALA A 145 -7.90 12.87 -5.80
N TRP A 146 -8.96 12.93 -4.98
CA TRP A 146 -8.89 12.54 -3.57
C TRP A 146 -8.65 11.05 -3.40
N ASP A 147 -9.34 10.20 -4.16
CA ASP A 147 -9.15 8.76 -4.13
C ASP A 147 -7.70 8.41 -4.49
N ALA A 148 -7.21 8.97 -5.62
CA ALA A 148 -5.81 8.81 -6.04
C ALA A 148 -4.83 9.29 -4.97
N PHE A 149 -5.05 10.49 -4.43
CA PHE A 149 -4.17 11.11 -3.46
C PHE A 149 -4.09 10.32 -2.16
N SER A 150 -5.20 9.81 -1.64
CA SER A 150 -5.26 9.09 -0.38
C SER A 150 -4.59 7.71 -0.43
N TYR A 151 -4.58 7.06 -1.60
CA TYR A 151 -3.93 5.76 -1.80
C TYR A 151 -2.47 5.88 -2.26
N ASP A 152 -2.12 6.92 -3.00
CA ASP A 152 -0.71 7.20 -3.32
C ASP A 152 0.06 7.79 -2.13
N ASN A 153 -0.61 8.56 -1.24
CA ASN A 153 0.01 9.30 -0.15
C ASN A 153 -0.57 8.90 1.23
N VAL A 154 -0.38 7.66 1.61
CA VAL A 154 -0.88 7.12 2.89
C VAL A 154 -0.25 7.80 4.12
N ASP A 155 0.83 8.55 3.94
CA ASP A 155 1.44 9.43 4.93
C ASP A 155 0.58 10.65 5.26
N VAL A 156 -0.40 11.02 4.42
CA VAL A 156 -1.37 12.08 4.70
C VAL A 156 -2.59 11.51 5.45
N PHE A 157 -2.33 10.94 6.61
CA PHE A 157 -3.33 10.26 7.44
C PHE A 157 -4.24 11.19 8.23
N TYR A 158 -3.87 12.47 8.36
CA TYR A 158 -4.45 13.43 9.28
C TYR A 158 -5.72 14.13 8.75
N ILE A 159 -6.13 13.86 7.52
CA ILE A 159 -7.31 14.49 6.89
C ILE A 159 -8.52 13.56 6.96
N ASP A 160 -9.60 14.06 7.54
CA ASP A 160 -10.93 13.48 7.42
C ASP A 160 -11.59 14.00 6.13
N VAL A 161 -11.53 13.19 5.09
CA VAL A 161 -12.00 13.55 3.73
C VAL A 161 -13.49 13.93 3.74
N SER A 162 -14.29 13.40 4.65
CA SER A 162 -15.71 13.71 4.77
C SER A 162 -16.00 15.18 5.13
N LYS A 163 -14.99 15.89 5.65
CA LYS A 163 -15.08 17.32 6.02
C LYS A 163 -14.50 18.24 4.95
N VAL A 164 -13.91 17.69 3.88
CA VAL A 164 -13.30 18.48 2.82
C VAL A 164 -14.35 18.85 1.78
N LEU A 165 -14.37 20.11 1.41
CA LEU A 165 -15.34 20.69 0.49
C LEU A 165 -14.65 21.20 -0.77
N LEU A 166 -15.31 20.98 -1.91
CA LEU A 166 -15.07 21.68 -3.16
C LEU A 166 -15.92 22.94 -3.16
N ILE A 167 -15.29 24.12 -3.18
CA ILE A 167 -15.94 25.42 -3.11
C ILE A 167 -15.78 26.12 -4.44
N THR A 168 -16.90 26.48 -5.09
CA THR A 168 -16.92 27.22 -6.34
C THR A 168 -17.58 28.59 -6.11
N GLU A 169 -16.81 29.64 -6.38
CA GLU A 169 -17.29 31.04 -6.34
C GLU A 169 -17.42 31.53 -7.79
N SER A 170 -18.54 32.16 -8.13
CA SER A 170 -18.74 32.71 -9.48
C SER A 170 -18.97 34.21 -9.45
N LYS A 171 -18.49 34.91 -10.49
CA LYS A 171 -18.72 36.32 -10.74
C LYS A 171 -19.10 36.54 -12.18
N THR A 172 -20.28 37.12 -12.41
CA THR A 172 -20.73 37.51 -13.76
C THR A 172 -20.55 39.00 -13.97
N SER A 173 -19.88 39.38 -15.05
CA SER A 173 -19.67 40.74 -15.46
C SER A 173 -19.75 40.82 -16.98
N TRP A 174 -20.56 41.73 -17.50
CA TRP A 174 -20.73 41.96 -18.96
C TRP A 174 -21.11 40.68 -19.72
N GLY A 175 -21.95 39.83 -19.11
CA GLY A 175 -22.41 38.58 -19.73
C GLY A 175 -21.36 37.44 -19.73
N LYS A 176 -20.19 37.63 -19.11
CA LYS A 176 -19.17 36.62 -18.95
C LYS A 176 -19.10 36.18 -17.48
N THR A 177 -19.25 34.89 -17.23
CA THR A 177 -19.06 34.31 -15.90
C THR A 177 -17.63 33.79 -15.73
N THR A 178 -17.02 34.13 -14.63
CA THR A 178 -15.71 33.63 -14.17
C THR A 178 -15.91 32.85 -12.88
N TYR A 179 -15.20 31.76 -12.76
CA TYR A 179 -15.27 30.88 -11.60
C TYR A 179 -13.91 30.84 -10.87
N ASN A 180 -13.95 30.87 -9.55
CA ASN A 180 -12.81 30.58 -8.69
C ASN A 180 -13.12 29.31 -7.90
N VAL A 181 -12.19 28.35 -7.93
CA VAL A 181 -12.35 27.04 -7.29
C VAL A 181 -11.37 26.88 -6.16
N LYS A 182 -11.85 26.44 -5.00
CA LYS A 182 -11.06 26.18 -3.81
C LYS A 182 -11.36 24.80 -3.25
N ILE A 183 -10.37 24.19 -2.62
CA ILE A 183 -10.54 23.01 -1.77
C ILE A 183 -10.22 23.42 -0.34
N GLY A 184 -11.08 23.06 0.61
CA GLY A 184 -10.90 23.37 2.00
C GLY A 184 -12.04 22.90 2.85
N THR A 185 -12.35 23.67 3.90
CA THR A 185 -13.46 23.37 4.81
C THR A 185 -14.34 24.60 5.00
N GLY A 186 -15.53 24.39 5.55
CA GLY A 186 -16.42 25.46 6.00
C GLY A 186 -15.97 26.05 7.34
N ASP A 187 -16.82 25.93 8.36
CA ASP A 187 -16.61 26.51 9.70
C ASP A 187 -15.83 25.59 10.65
N THR A 188 -15.61 24.34 10.28
CA THR A 188 -14.88 23.35 11.08
C THR A 188 -13.54 22.99 10.44
N ASP A 189 -12.59 22.43 11.23
CA ASP A 189 -11.38 21.86 10.66
C ASP A 189 -11.64 20.48 10.01
N TYR A 190 -10.76 20.06 9.10
CA TYR A 190 -10.82 18.76 8.44
C TYR A 190 -9.85 17.73 9.03
N LEU A 191 -9.26 18.00 10.18
CA LEU A 191 -8.41 16.98 10.82
C LEU A 191 -9.27 15.80 11.32
N ILE A 192 -8.64 14.64 11.40
CA ILE A 192 -9.23 13.47 12.07
C ILE A 192 -9.49 13.80 13.54
N LYS A 193 -10.46 13.13 14.16
CA LYS A 193 -10.94 13.48 15.51
C LYS A 193 -9.86 13.46 16.59
N SER A 194 -8.85 12.62 16.44
CA SER A 194 -7.75 12.46 17.40
C SER A 194 -6.72 13.61 17.34
N LEU A 195 -6.76 14.45 16.31
CA LEU A 195 -5.81 15.54 16.07
C LEU A 195 -6.55 16.88 15.96
N ARG A 196 -5.96 17.94 16.53
CA ARG A 196 -6.63 19.25 16.61
C ARG A 196 -5.85 20.41 16.02
N ASN A 197 -4.59 20.23 15.72
CA ASN A 197 -3.72 21.27 15.19
C ASN A 197 -2.45 20.68 14.55
N LYS A 198 -1.71 21.53 13.85
CA LYS A 198 -0.46 21.16 13.19
C LYS A 198 0.56 20.51 14.13
N GLU A 199 0.74 21.02 15.34
CA GLU A 199 1.71 20.47 16.29
C GLU A 199 1.40 19.01 16.63
N GLN A 200 0.13 18.66 16.82
CA GLN A 200 -0.27 17.29 17.07
C GLN A 200 -0.08 16.41 15.84
N VAL A 201 -0.32 16.94 14.63
CA VAL A 201 -0.01 16.23 13.37
C VAL A 201 1.49 15.96 13.25
N ASP A 202 2.33 16.97 13.46
CA ASP A 202 3.79 16.82 13.40
C ASP A 202 4.32 15.81 14.42
N ASN A 203 3.74 15.81 15.64
CA ASN A 203 4.07 14.80 16.67
C ASN A 203 3.63 13.39 16.28
N ALA A 204 2.45 13.26 15.66
CA ALA A 204 1.96 11.98 15.18
C ALA A 204 2.80 11.44 14.01
N GLU A 205 3.20 12.30 13.07
CA GLU A 205 4.13 11.92 11.98
C GLU A 205 5.47 11.44 12.53
N LYS A 206 6.05 12.18 13.48
CA LYS A 206 7.30 11.76 14.13
C LYS A 206 7.16 10.40 14.81
N TYR A 207 6.06 10.16 15.52
CA TYR A 207 5.78 8.88 16.16
C TYR A 207 5.71 7.73 15.14
N ILE A 208 4.97 7.93 14.04
CA ILE A 208 4.86 6.97 12.94
C ILE A 208 6.25 6.71 12.32
N GLU A 209 7.01 7.78 12.07
CA GLU A 209 8.34 7.69 11.48
C GLU A 209 9.31 6.93 12.36
N ASP A 210 9.34 7.23 13.65
CA ASP A 210 10.23 6.57 14.61
C ASP A 210 9.97 5.05 14.70
N ILE A 211 8.72 4.62 14.68
CA ILE A 211 8.38 3.18 14.69
C ILE A 211 8.73 2.54 13.34
N SER A 212 8.28 3.14 12.24
CA SER A 212 8.50 2.57 10.92
C SER A 212 9.99 2.47 10.55
N ASN A 213 10.81 3.46 10.93
CA ASN A 213 12.25 3.43 10.70
C ASN A 213 12.93 2.28 11.46
N LYS A 214 12.45 1.91 12.64
CA LYS A 214 12.97 0.74 13.37
C LYS A 214 12.64 -0.56 12.66
N ILE A 215 11.40 -0.70 12.15
CA ILE A 215 10.98 -1.87 11.37
C ILE A 215 11.83 -1.98 10.09
N VAL A 216 11.95 -0.87 9.33
CA VAL A 216 12.76 -0.82 8.11
C VAL A 216 14.22 -1.18 8.38
N SER A 217 14.79 -0.64 9.46
CA SER A 217 16.18 -0.92 9.86
C SER A 217 16.37 -2.39 10.21
N ALA A 218 15.46 -2.98 10.99
CA ALA A 218 15.51 -4.39 11.37
C ALA A 218 15.45 -5.33 10.16
N LEU A 219 14.75 -4.93 9.10
CA LEU A 219 14.58 -5.73 7.89
C LEU A 219 15.55 -5.38 6.76
N SER A 220 16.43 -4.39 6.92
CA SER A 220 17.25 -3.82 5.84
C SER A 220 18.16 -4.83 5.12
N SER A 221 18.67 -5.85 5.81
CA SER A 221 19.60 -6.85 5.27
C SER A 221 18.92 -8.02 4.55
N TYR A 222 17.59 -8.12 4.60
CA TYR A 222 16.85 -9.25 4.03
C TYR A 222 16.47 -9.01 2.56
N SER A 223 16.21 -10.11 1.83
CA SER A 223 15.62 -10.05 0.48
C SER A 223 14.22 -9.42 0.52
N ASP A 224 13.74 -8.90 -0.62
CA ASP A 224 12.42 -8.27 -0.70
C ASP A 224 11.31 -9.24 -0.29
N TYR A 225 11.40 -10.53 -0.67
CA TYR A 225 10.47 -11.58 -0.21
C TYR A 225 10.43 -11.68 1.32
N LYS A 226 11.59 -11.76 1.98
CA LYS A 226 11.67 -11.85 3.44
C LYS A 226 11.19 -10.58 4.13
N LYS A 227 11.50 -9.40 3.59
CA LYS A 227 10.98 -8.13 4.10
C LYS A 227 9.47 -8.10 4.10
N VAL A 228 8.84 -8.51 2.98
CA VAL A 228 7.38 -8.59 2.84
C VAL A 228 6.80 -9.61 3.81
N LYS A 229 7.40 -10.82 3.92
CA LYS A 229 6.93 -11.87 4.83
C LYS A 229 7.01 -11.45 6.29
N TYR A 230 8.14 -10.87 6.71
CA TYR A 230 8.31 -10.46 8.10
C TYR A 230 7.45 -9.26 8.48
N LEU A 231 7.27 -8.30 7.56
CA LEU A 231 6.33 -7.21 7.78
C LEU A 231 4.89 -7.72 7.90
N HIS A 232 4.48 -8.63 7.03
CA HIS A 232 3.17 -9.28 7.09
C HIS A 232 2.95 -9.94 8.45
N ASN A 233 3.90 -10.78 8.90
CA ASN A 233 3.83 -11.44 10.20
C ASN A 233 3.78 -10.44 11.35
N TRP A 234 4.62 -9.40 11.30
CA TRP A 234 4.64 -8.38 12.34
C TRP A 234 3.30 -7.65 12.47
N ILE A 235 2.64 -7.33 11.35
CA ILE A 235 1.32 -6.67 11.38
C ILE A 235 0.30 -7.61 12.02
N ILE A 236 0.21 -8.87 11.59
CA ILE A 236 -0.70 -9.87 12.16
C ILE A 236 -0.46 -10.06 13.68
N ASP A 237 0.80 -10.09 14.11
CA ASP A 237 1.13 -10.33 15.51
C ASP A 237 0.92 -9.10 16.42
N ASN A 238 0.73 -7.90 15.85
CA ASN A 238 0.64 -6.65 16.62
C ASN A 238 -0.64 -5.85 16.40
N MET A 239 -1.49 -6.20 15.45
CA MET A 239 -2.75 -5.50 15.17
C MET A 239 -3.94 -6.39 15.52
N GLU A 240 -5.09 -5.76 15.74
CA GLU A 240 -6.37 -6.42 15.95
C GLU A 240 -7.41 -5.82 14.98
N TYR A 241 -8.29 -6.68 14.45
CA TYR A 241 -9.36 -6.21 13.59
C TYR A 241 -10.50 -5.59 14.41
N ASP A 242 -10.92 -4.36 14.06
CA ASP A 242 -12.06 -3.68 14.70
C ASP A 242 -13.38 -4.27 14.22
N THR A 243 -14.02 -5.06 15.08
CA THR A 243 -15.37 -5.60 14.86
C THR A 243 -16.48 -4.69 15.38
N SER A 244 -16.13 -3.69 16.20
CA SER A 244 -17.11 -2.82 16.87
C SER A 244 -17.61 -1.69 15.96
N SER A 245 -16.81 -1.27 14.99
CA SER A 245 -17.01 -0.05 14.19
C SER A 245 -17.11 1.24 15.01
N GLU A 246 -16.70 1.19 16.28
CA GLU A 246 -16.78 2.33 17.22
C GLU A 246 -15.42 3.03 17.42
N LYS A 247 -14.33 2.37 17.03
CA LYS A 247 -12.97 2.91 17.20
C LYS A 247 -12.69 4.01 16.19
N GLU A 248 -11.98 5.03 16.64
CA GLU A 248 -11.50 6.12 15.77
C GLU A 248 -10.19 5.73 15.08
N ASP A 249 -9.92 6.35 13.94
CA ASP A 249 -8.67 6.21 13.17
C ASP A 249 -8.36 4.79 12.66
N THR A 250 -9.34 3.90 12.61
CA THR A 250 -9.16 2.50 12.19
C THR A 250 -8.77 2.32 10.73
N ARG A 251 -8.87 3.40 9.91
CA ARG A 251 -8.61 3.39 8.45
C ARG A 251 -7.30 4.06 8.05
N ASN A 252 -6.44 4.40 9.01
CA ASN A 252 -5.20 5.13 8.74
C ASN A 252 -4.01 4.59 9.52
N ILE A 253 -2.81 5.00 9.09
CA ILE A 253 -1.54 4.50 9.66
C ILE A 253 -1.27 5.01 11.10
N TYR A 254 -1.84 6.16 11.48
CA TYR A 254 -1.69 6.65 12.84
C TYR A 254 -2.47 5.79 13.83
N GLY A 255 -3.74 5.52 13.54
CA GLY A 255 -4.56 4.62 14.37
C GLY A 255 -3.99 3.21 14.40
N ALA A 256 -3.46 2.70 13.28
CA ALA A 256 -2.78 1.41 13.22
C ALA A 256 -1.63 1.34 14.23
N LEU A 257 -0.72 2.30 14.21
CA LEU A 257 0.46 2.27 15.09
C LEU A 257 0.16 2.76 16.52
N LYS A 258 -0.87 3.59 16.73
CA LYS A 258 -1.21 4.13 18.03
C LYS A 258 -2.21 3.29 18.82
N ASN A 259 -3.27 2.84 18.16
CA ASN A 259 -4.39 2.14 18.79
C ASN A 259 -4.30 0.62 18.59
N ARG A 260 -3.60 0.16 17.56
CA ARG A 260 -3.43 -1.25 17.17
C ARG A 260 -4.74 -1.97 16.80
N VAL A 261 -5.82 -1.23 16.66
CA VAL A 261 -7.15 -1.76 16.29
C VAL A 261 -7.57 -1.07 15.00
N ILE A 262 -7.69 -1.83 13.92
CA ILE A 262 -7.89 -1.31 12.56
C ILE A 262 -8.84 -2.20 11.74
N VAL A 263 -9.34 -1.66 10.62
CA VAL A 263 -10.09 -2.40 9.60
C VAL A 263 -9.21 -2.64 8.36
N CYS A 264 -9.73 -3.35 7.38
CA CYS A 264 -9.00 -3.75 6.16
C CYS A 264 -8.21 -2.61 5.51
N GLU A 265 -8.80 -1.42 5.39
CA GLU A 265 -8.12 -0.24 4.84
C GLU A 265 -6.91 0.21 5.69
N GLY A 266 -6.99 0.09 7.02
CA GLY A 266 -5.89 0.36 7.94
C GLY A 266 -4.74 -0.63 7.76
N TYR A 267 -5.04 -1.93 7.63
CA TYR A 267 -4.05 -2.97 7.31
C TYR A 267 -3.35 -2.68 5.98
N ALA A 268 -4.11 -2.42 4.93
CA ALA A 268 -3.58 -2.17 3.60
C ALA A 268 -2.70 -0.90 3.54
N LYS A 269 -3.11 0.19 4.22
CA LYS A 269 -2.34 1.43 4.30
C LYS A 269 -1.07 1.28 5.11
N LEU A 270 -1.10 0.60 6.26
CA LEU A 270 0.09 0.36 7.08
C LEU A 270 1.10 -0.50 6.33
N PHE A 271 0.65 -1.57 5.69
CA PHE A 271 1.49 -2.46 4.92
C PHE A 271 2.18 -1.71 3.76
N LYS A 272 1.40 -0.94 2.98
CA LYS A 272 1.95 -0.09 1.91
C LYS A 272 2.95 0.93 2.45
N TYR A 273 2.63 1.66 3.51
CA TYR A 273 3.48 2.70 4.07
C TYR A 273 4.89 2.19 4.40
N ILE A 274 4.96 1.04 5.05
CA ILE A 274 6.26 0.45 5.45
C ILE A 274 6.98 -0.14 4.24
N LEU A 275 6.27 -0.77 3.29
CA LEU A 275 6.88 -1.26 2.04
C LEU A 275 7.42 -0.13 1.17
N ASP A 276 6.72 1.00 1.07
CA ASP A 276 7.20 2.19 0.35
C ASP A 276 8.52 2.70 0.95
N LYS A 277 8.64 2.72 2.30
CA LYS A 277 9.90 3.06 2.99
C LYS A 277 11.02 2.04 2.72
N MET A 278 10.68 0.77 2.49
CA MET A 278 11.62 -0.28 2.08
C MET A 278 11.90 -0.28 0.57
N GLN A 279 11.24 0.61 -0.20
CA GLN A 279 11.33 0.71 -1.67
C GLN A 279 10.85 -0.56 -2.39
N ILE A 280 9.85 -1.22 -1.84
CA ILE A 280 9.16 -2.35 -2.45
C ILE A 280 7.83 -1.82 -2.99
N PRO A 281 7.60 -1.85 -4.32
CA PRO A 281 6.40 -1.29 -4.91
C PRO A 281 5.14 -2.01 -4.40
N CYS A 282 4.19 -1.22 -3.89
CA CYS A 282 2.95 -1.72 -3.31
C CYS A 282 1.79 -0.79 -3.70
N VAL A 283 0.70 -1.39 -4.18
CA VAL A 283 -0.55 -0.71 -4.55
C VAL A 283 -1.64 -1.20 -3.62
N ILE A 284 -2.47 -0.29 -3.10
CA ILE A 284 -3.69 -0.66 -2.38
C ILE A 284 -4.76 -0.99 -3.42
N VAL A 285 -5.47 -2.07 -3.24
CA VAL A 285 -6.58 -2.48 -4.10
C VAL A 285 -7.86 -2.47 -3.27
N SER A 286 -8.93 -1.97 -3.84
CA SER A 286 -10.27 -2.08 -3.27
C SER A 286 -11.14 -2.98 -4.13
N GLY A 287 -12.16 -3.56 -3.53
CA GLY A 287 -13.08 -4.42 -4.21
C GLY A 287 -14.04 -5.12 -3.27
N GLU A 288 -14.46 -6.29 -3.64
CA GLU A 288 -15.32 -7.16 -2.85
C GLU A 288 -14.60 -8.48 -2.57
N ALA A 289 -14.79 -9.00 -1.37
CA ALA A 289 -14.27 -10.30 -1.01
C ALA A 289 -15.37 -11.17 -0.39
N THR A 290 -15.40 -12.46 -0.75
CA THR A 290 -16.41 -13.42 -0.31
C THR A 290 -15.78 -14.44 0.63
N ASN A 291 -16.21 -14.44 1.88
CA ASN A 291 -15.66 -15.33 2.90
C ASN A 291 -16.16 -16.79 2.75
N SER A 292 -15.62 -17.70 3.57
CA SER A 292 -15.92 -19.14 3.52
C SER A 292 -17.38 -19.50 3.78
N VAL A 293 -18.17 -18.59 4.37
CA VAL A 293 -19.62 -18.78 4.58
C VAL A 293 -20.46 -18.12 3.49
N GLY A 294 -19.84 -17.60 2.42
CA GLY A 294 -20.52 -17.01 1.28
C GLY A 294 -21.00 -15.57 1.48
N LYS A 295 -20.51 -14.87 2.53
CA LYS A 295 -20.80 -13.45 2.73
C LYS A 295 -19.81 -12.63 1.93
N THR A 296 -20.32 -11.76 1.04
CA THR A 296 -19.54 -10.78 0.29
C THR A 296 -19.58 -9.43 1.00
N GLU A 297 -18.42 -8.76 1.08
CA GLU A 297 -18.29 -7.44 1.69
C GLU A 297 -17.25 -6.59 0.96
N LEU A 298 -17.40 -5.25 1.07
CA LEU A 298 -16.38 -4.32 0.57
C LEU A 298 -15.09 -4.53 1.34
N HIS A 299 -13.99 -4.62 0.61
CA HIS A 299 -12.70 -4.98 1.16
C HIS A 299 -11.54 -4.22 0.53
N ALA A 300 -10.40 -4.18 1.22
CA ALA A 300 -9.17 -3.58 0.74
C ALA A 300 -7.98 -4.47 1.07
N TRP A 301 -7.07 -4.62 0.10
CA TRP A 301 -5.85 -5.41 0.19
C TRP A 301 -4.71 -4.78 -0.59
N ASN A 302 -3.62 -5.49 -0.80
CA ASN A 302 -2.45 -4.95 -1.49
C ASN A 302 -2.03 -5.83 -2.68
N TYR A 303 -1.49 -5.19 -3.72
CA TYR A 303 -0.64 -5.84 -4.71
C TYR A 303 0.80 -5.40 -4.51
N VAL A 304 1.71 -6.35 -4.47
CA VAL A 304 3.14 -6.16 -4.21
C VAL A 304 3.96 -6.63 -5.40
N PHE A 305 4.94 -5.83 -5.81
CA PHE A 305 5.82 -6.16 -6.93
C PHE A 305 7.11 -6.80 -6.44
N ILE A 306 7.27 -8.09 -6.71
CA ILE A 306 8.45 -8.89 -6.37
C ILE A 306 8.85 -9.71 -7.59
N ASP A 307 10.15 -9.83 -7.84
CA ASP A 307 10.72 -10.65 -8.92
C ASP A 307 10.08 -10.36 -10.29
N ASN A 308 9.88 -9.06 -10.56
CA ASN A 308 9.28 -8.54 -11.80
C ASN A 308 7.82 -8.98 -12.05
N LYS A 309 7.08 -9.31 -11.00
CA LYS A 309 5.67 -9.69 -11.06
C LYS A 309 4.89 -9.09 -9.91
N TRP A 310 3.60 -8.89 -10.13
CA TRP A 310 2.67 -8.48 -9.10
C TRP A 310 2.00 -9.70 -8.45
N TYR A 311 1.93 -9.68 -7.12
CA TYR A 311 1.26 -10.68 -6.30
C TYR A 311 0.30 -10.00 -5.34
N ALA A 312 -0.82 -10.63 -5.07
CA ALA A 312 -1.78 -10.15 -4.08
C ALA A 312 -1.36 -10.57 -2.66
N VAL A 313 -1.59 -9.67 -1.71
CA VAL A 313 -1.44 -9.93 -0.27
C VAL A 313 -2.63 -9.33 0.45
N ASP A 314 -3.34 -10.16 1.22
CA ASP A 314 -4.38 -9.70 2.13
C ASP A 314 -4.00 -10.00 3.59
N VAL A 315 -3.35 -9.02 4.21
CA VAL A 315 -2.91 -9.12 5.62
C VAL A 315 -4.11 -9.22 6.56
N THR A 316 -5.25 -8.65 6.19
CA THR A 316 -6.47 -8.69 7.02
C THR A 316 -7.03 -10.10 7.12
N TRP A 317 -7.13 -10.80 6.01
CA TRP A 317 -7.68 -12.16 5.99
C TRP A 317 -6.67 -13.24 6.40
N ASP A 318 -5.39 -12.90 6.39
CA ASP A 318 -4.33 -13.71 7.00
C ASP A 318 -4.20 -13.46 8.53
N ASP A 319 -4.95 -12.48 9.08
CA ASP A 319 -5.14 -12.21 10.52
C ASP A 319 -6.58 -12.56 10.95
N PRO A 320 -6.98 -13.84 10.96
CA PRO A 320 -8.35 -14.21 11.24
C PRO A 320 -8.69 -14.04 12.72
N LEU A 321 -9.88 -13.50 12.99
CA LEU A 321 -10.49 -13.58 14.30
C LEU A 321 -10.77 -15.04 14.63
N ILE A 322 -10.05 -15.60 15.60
CA ILE A 322 -10.26 -16.96 16.08
C ILE A 322 -11.24 -16.93 17.24
N GLU A 323 -12.54 -17.10 16.93
CA GLU A 323 -13.54 -17.27 17.97
C GLU A 323 -13.30 -18.61 18.73
N GLY A 324 -13.22 -18.52 20.08
CA GLY A 324 -13.08 -19.70 20.95
C GLY A 324 -11.64 -20.12 21.28
N GLY A 325 -10.64 -19.34 20.90
CA GLY A 325 -9.24 -19.54 21.29
C GLY A 325 -8.60 -20.72 20.55
N GLY A 326 -7.98 -20.44 19.42
CA GLY A 326 -7.17 -21.37 18.65
C GLY A 326 -5.79 -20.79 18.38
N LYS A 327 -4.85 -21.60 17.87
CA LYS A 327 -3.60 -21.10 17.31
C LYS A 327 -3.78 -20.86 15.83
N LEU A 328 -3.31 -19.69 15.37
CA LEU A 328 -3.15 -19.45 13.94
C LEU A 328 -2.15 -20.47 13.38
N THR A 329 -2.58 -21.26 12.40
CA THR A 329 -1.69 -22.21 11.71
C THR A 329 -0.96 -21.48 10.59
N ASP A 330 0.21 -21.98 10.18
CA ASP A 330 0.96 -21.41 9.05
C ASP A 330 0.14 -21.41 7.75
N GLU A 331 -0.67 -22.44 7.54
CA GLU A 331 -1.59 -22.52 6.38
C GLU A 331 -2.59 -21.35 6.37
N ASN A 332 -3.16 -20.99 7.51
CA ASN A 332 -4.11 -19.88 7.61
C ASN A 332 -3.40 -18.52 7.57
N ARG A 333 -2.21 -18.40 8.20
CA ARG A 333 -1.40 -17.18 8.22
C ARG A 333 -0.94 -16.72 6.85
N TYR A 334 -0.77 -17.63 5.89
CA TYR A 334 -0.25 -17.33 4.55
C TYR A 334 -1.23 -17.70 3.44
N ARG A 335 -2.51 -17.81 3.77
CA ARG A 335 -3.55 -18.18 2.81
C ARG A 335 -3.67 -17.17 1.67
N TYR A 336 -3.46 -15.90 1.95
CA TYR A 336 -3.54 -14.80 1.01
C TYR A 336 -2.20 -14.06 0.83
N PHE A 337 -1.11 -14.67 1.25
CA PHE A 337 0.23 -14.11 1.14
C PHE A 337 0.85 -14.37 -0.23
N LEU A 338 1.18 -13.33 -0.99
CA LEU A 338 1.84 -13.35 -2.32
C LEU A 338 1.19 -14.31 -3.31
N LYS A 339 -0.14 -14.23 -3.46
CA LYS A 339 -0.91 -15.09 -4.36
C LYS A 339 -0.97 -14.52 -5.77
N GLY A 340 -0.97 -15.43 -6.76
CA GLY A 340 -1.27 -15.11 -8.16
C GLY A 340 -2.77 -15.03 -8.42
N ALA A 341 -3.15 -14.57 -9.62
CA ALA A 341 -4.54 -14.35 -10.02
C ALA A 341 -5.40 -15.63 -9.89
N SER A 342 -4.86 -16.78 -10.30
CA SER A 342 -5.60 -18.06 -10.32
C SER A 342 -6.03 -18.54 -8.92
N GLU A 343 -5.36 -18.11 -7.87
CA GLU A 343 -5.72 -18.43 -6.49
C GLU A 343 -6.50 -17.31 -5.82
N PHE A 344 -6.02 -16.07 -5.92
CA PHE A 344 -6.54 -14.93 -5.21
C PHE A 344 -7.93 -14.48 -5.71
N LEU A 345 -8.13 -14.45 -7.02
CA LEU A 345 -9.39 -13.98 -7.63
C LEU A 345 -10.53 -15.01 -7.56
N LYS A 346 -10.37 -16.11 -6.79
CA LYS A 346 -11.46 -17.06 -6.52
C LYS A 346 -12.52 -16.49 -5.59
N ASP A 347 -12.09 -15.66 -4.65
CA ASP A 347 -12.91 -15.08 -3.61
C ASP A 347 -12.74 -13.55 -3.45
N HIS A 348 -11.84 -12.93 -4.24
CA HIS A 348 -11.65 -11.49 -4.32
C HIS A 348 -11.98 -10.98 -5.72
N THR A 349 -12.72 -9.87 -5.79
CA THR A 349 -13.06 -9.20 -7.04
C THR A 349 -12.64 -7.73 -6.95
N GLU A 350 -11.75 -7.32 -7.85
CA GLU A 350 -11.31 -5.94 -7.95
C GLU A 350 -12.46 -4.99 -8.29
N ASN A 351 -12.52 -3.83 -7.63
CA ASN A 351 -13.40 -2.74 -8.01
C ASN A 351 -12.64 -1.42 -7.91
N GLY A 352 -12.23 -0.90 -9.04
CA GLY A 352 -11.50 0.36 -9.13
C GLY A 352 -12.36 1.60 -8.99
N LYS A 353 -13.67 1.46 -8.81
CA LYS A 353 -14.60 2.55 -8.57
C LYS A 353 -14.85 2.71 -7.07
N PHE A 354 -14.05 3.49 -6.38
CA PHE A 354 -14.10 3.63 -4.92
C PHE A 354 -15.38 4.30 -4.42
N VAL A 355 -15.88 5.27 -5.20
CA VAL A 355 -17.16 5.94 -4.98
C VAL A 355 -17.88 6.18 -6.31
N GLU A 356 -19.19 6.41 -6.25
CA GLU A 356 -20.03 6.54 -7.45
C GLU A 356 -19.56 7.62 -8.41
N ASN A 357 -19.08 8.76 -7.89
CA ASN A 357 -18.66 9.92 -8.66
C ASN A 357 -17.14 9.99 -8.87
N SER A 358 -16.43 8.85 -8.91
CA SER A 358 -15.02 8.80 -9.31
C SER A 358 -14.84 8.04 -10.62
N ILE A 359 -13.64 8.15 -11.19
CA ILE A 359 -13.26 7.28 -12.31
C ILE A 359 -13.06 5.84 -11.84
N GLU A 360 -13.09 4.91 -12.77
CA GLU A 360 -12.73 3.51 -12.49
C GLU A 360 -11.21 3.33 -12.66
N PHE A 361 -10.50 3.19 -11.55
CA PHE A 361 -9.07 2.91 -11.56
C PHE A 361 -8.78 1.48 -12.02
N LYS A 362 -7.66 1.29 -12.70
CA LYS A 362 -7.15 -0.02 -13.10
C LYS A 362 -6.05 -0.46 -12.14
N PHE A 363 -5.97 -1.75 -11.93
CA PHE A 363 -4.95 -2.37 -11.07
C PHE A 363 -3.88 -3.10 -11.90
N PRO A 364 -2.70 -3.36 -11.33
CA PRO A 364 -1.67 -4.14 -12.00
C PRO A 364 -2.14 -5.58 -12.25
N THR A 365 -1.73 -6.17 -13.37
CA THR A 365 -2.02 -7.58 -13.65
C THR A 365 -1.20 -8.49 -12.75
N LEU A 366 -1.87 -9.35 -12.00
CA LEU A 366 -1.24 -10.34 -11.13
C LEU A 366 -0.52 -11.44 -11.94
N ALA A 367 0.51 -12.02 -11.33
CA ALA A 367 1.08 -13.30 -11.78
C ALA A 367 0.00 -14.37 -11.86
N GLN A 368 0.20 -15.34 -12.74
CA GLN A 368 -0.74 -16.48 -12.91
C GLN A 368 -0.49 -17.52 -11.82
#